data_f879fb1875cf17332a228ba32fcba239
#
_entry.id   f879fb1875cf17332a228ba32fcba239
#
_cell.length_a   1.000
_cell.length_b   1.000
_cell.length_c   1.000
_cell.angle_alpha   90.00
_cell.angle_beta   90.00
_cell.angle_gamma   90.00
#
_symmetry.space_group_name_H-M   'P 1'
#
loop_
_entity.id
_entity.type
_entity.pdbx_description
1 polymer ?
#
loop_
_entity_poly.entity_id
_entity_poly.type
_entity_poly.pdbx_seq_one_letter_code
_entity_poly.pdbx_strand_id
1 'polypeptide(L)'
;MKAFYRLFYYISIVLTSILAGVTIAGAFVGNAAPDSFKFMPFIGLILPILLLANLASAIYWTIRWRCWVFIPLIAIFSNWGYMSCVLQSPFFSPASSPMVKMNVYTPGVLTVATYNVDAFNHEHTGYSCKKIASYMRNLQADILCFQEFGINDEFGIDSISAAL
;
A
#
# COMPACT_ATOMS: atom_id res chain seq x y z
N MET A 1 -36.54 -28.59 -11.78
CA MET A 1 -35.89 -27.30 -12.15
C MET A 1 -36.09 -26.20 -11.08
N LYS A 2 -37.29 -25.90 -10.59
CA LYS A 2 -37.53 -24.82 -9.60
C LYS A 2 -36.78 -25.00 -8.27
N ALA A 3 -36.61 -26.23 -7.78
CA ALA A 3 -35.87 -26.51 -6.54
C ALA A 3 -34.36 -26.21 -6.70
N PHE A 4 -33.77 -26.55 -7.82
CA PHE A 4 -32.38 -26.29 -8.13
C PHE A 4 -32.08 -24.77 -8.19
N TYR A 5 -32.96 -23.98 -8.83
CA TYR A 5 -32.81 -22.52 -8.85
C TYR A 5 -32.93 -21.88 -7.45
N ARG A 6 -33.81 -22.41 -6.58
CA ARG A 6 -33.91 -21.94 -5.20
C ARG A 6 -32.65 -22.26 -4.41
N LEU A 7 -32.14 -23.48 -4.52
CA LEU A 7 -30.91 -23.88 -3.84
C LEU A 7 -29.73 -22.99 -4.27
N PHE A 8 -29.53 -22.79 -5.58
CA PHE A 8 -28.48 -21.94 -6.11
C PHE A 8 -28.61 -20.48 -5.63
N TYR A 9 -29.83 -19.96 -5.55
CA TYR A 9 -30.10 -18.63 -5.04
C TYR A 9 -29.66 -18.46 -3.57
N TYR A 10 -30.03 -19.41 -2.69
CA TYR A 10 -29.61 -19.34 -1.29
C TYR A 10 -28.11 -19.54 -1.10
N ILE A 11 -27.50 -20.42 -1.86
CA ILE A 11 -26.04 -20.59 -1.87
C ILE A 11 -25.35 -19.28 -2.27
N SER A 12 -25.84 -18.59 -3.29
CA SER A 12 -25.28 -17.30 -3.74
C SER A 12 -25.37 -16.23 -2.64
N ILE A 13 -26.46 -16.18 -1.85
CA ILE A 13 -26.58 -15.26 -0.73
C ILE A 13 -25.53 -15.58 0.34
N VAL A 14 -25.43 -16.85 0.74
CA VAL A 14 -24.48 -17.28 1.76
C VAL A 14 -23.03 -16.97 1.33
N LEU A 15 -22.66 -17.30 0.12
CA LEU A 15 -21.33 -17.00 -0.43
C LEU A 15 -21.04 -15.49 -0.46
N THR A 16 -22.01 -14.69 -0.90
CA THR A 16 -21.88 -13.22 -0.87
C THR A 16 -21.68 -12.70 0.56
N SER A 17 -22.42 -13.24 1.53
CA SER A 17 -22.33 -12.81 2.92
C SER A 17 -21.00 -13.20 3.55
N ILE A 18 -20.48 -14.39 3.27
CA ILE A 18 -19.16 -14.84 3.74
C ILE A 18 -18.06 -13.96 3.12
N LEU A 19 -18.12 -13.75 1.81
CA LEU A 19 -17.17 -12.91 1.09
C LEU A 19 -17.14 -11.48 1.67
N ALA A 20 -18.32 -10.90 1.88
CA ALA A 20 -18.45 -9.57 2.47
C ALA A 20 -17.90 -9.52 3.90
N GLY A 21 -18.19 -10.52 4.74
CA GLY A 21 -17.68 -10.62 6.11
C GLY A 21 -16.16 -10.65 6.17
N VAL A 22 -15.52 -11.48 5.33
CA VAL A 22 -14.05 -11.54 5.25
C VAL A 22 -13.46 -10.22 4.76
N THR A 23 -14.11 -9.58 3.79
CA THR A 23 -13.65 -8.28 3.26
C THR A 23 -13.79 -7.17 4.31
N ILE A 24 -14.87 -7.14 5.10
CA ILE A 24 -15.05 -6.20 6.21
C ILE A 24 -13.96 -6.41 7.27
N ALA A 25 -13.61 -7.67 7.58
CA ALA A 25 -12.49 -7.97 8.48
C ALA A 25 -11.17 -7.36 7.98
N GLY A 26 -10.99 -7.26 6.67
CA GLY A 26 -9.85 -6.59 6.03
C GLY A 26 -9.70 -5.12 6.42
N ALA A 27 -10.78 -4.41 6.68
CA ALA A 27 -10.75 -3.00 7.11
C ALA A 27 -10.05 -2.80 8.48
N PHE A 28 -9.98 -3.85 9.30
CA PHE A 28 -9.38 -3.81 10.63
C PHE A 28 -7.93 -4.30 10.67
N VAL A 29 -7.40 -4.79 9.54
CA VAL A 29 -6.03 -5.36 9.47
C VAL A 29 -4.97 -4.35 9.94
N GLY A 30 -5.10 -3.09 9.54
CA GLY A 30 -4.14 -2.04 9.92
C GLY A 30 -4.16 -1.67 11.42
N ASN A 31 -5.24 -2.01 12.13
CA ASN A 31 -5.41 -1.70 13.56
C ASN A 31 -5.08 -2.90 14.46
N ALA A 32 -4.86 -4.08 13.88
CA ALA A 32 -4.55 -5.28 14.63
C ALA A 32 -3.05 -5.34 14.94
N ALA A 33 -2.71 -5.58 16.22
CA ALA A 33 -1.31 -5.84 16.57
C ALA A 33 -0.84 -7.14 15.88
N PRO A 34 0.40 -7.17 15.32
CA PRO A 34 0.90 -8.32 14.56
C PRO A 34 0.83 -9.65 15.33
N ASP A 35 0.94 -9.60 16.64
CA ASP A 35 0.93 -10.78 17.52
C ASP A 35 -0.47 -11.28 17.86
N SER A 36 -1.53 -10.46 17.64
CA SER A 36 -2.88 -10.76 18.10
C SER A 36 -3.56 -11.82 17.25
N PHE A 37 -3.34 -11.83 15.94
CA PHE A 37 -4.02 -12.73 15.01
C PHE A 37 -3.17 -13.03 13.78
N LYS A 38 -2.51 -14.18 13.78
CA LYS A 38 -1.50 -14.58 12.76
C LYS A 38 -2.03 -14.59 11.31
N PHE A 39 -3.36 -14.68 11.11
CA PHE A 39 -3.95 -14.70 9.78
C PHE A 39 -4.32 -13.31 9.24
N MET A 40 -4.30 -12.26 10.08
CA MET A 40 -4.66 -10.89 9.67
C MET A 40 -3.80 -10.36 8.49
N PRO A 41 -2.48 -10.53 8.48
CA PRO A 41 -1.65 -10.08 7.34
C PRO A 41 -2.03 -10.74 6.02
N PHE A 42 -2.45 -12.01 6.05
CA PHE A 42 -2.89 -12.71 4.84
C PHE A 42 -4.20 -12.14 4.28
N ILE A 43 -5.14 -11.73 5.15
CA ILE A 43 -6.37 -11.04 4.73
C ILE A 43 -6.00 -9.73 4.04
N GLY A 44 -5.07 -8.96 4.60
CA GLY A 44 -4.58 -7.72 3.99
C GLY A 44 -3.97 -7.93 2.61
N LEU A 45 -3.18 -9.00 2.45
CA LEU A 45 -2.54 -9.34 1.17
C LEU A 45 -3.55 -9.69 0.08
N ILE A 46 -4.61 -10.43 0.41
CA ILE A 46 -5.65 -10.85 -0.56
C ILE A 46 -6.78 -9.82 -0.71
N LEU A 47 -6.77 -8.74 0.07
CA LEU A 47 -7.82 -7.73 0.10
C LEU A 47 -8.17 -7.14 -1.29
N PRO A 48 -7.21 -6.85 -2.20
CA PRO A 48 -7.55 -6.39 -3.55
C PRO A 48 -8.43 -7.39 -4.31
N ILE A 49 -8.12 -8.68 -4.18
CA ILE A 49 -8.87 -9.76 -4.84
C ILE A 49 -10.28 -9.85 -4.22
N LEU A 50 -10.39 -9.74 -2.90
CA LEU A 50 -11.69 -9.75 -2.20
C LEU A 50 -12.56 -8.56 -2.61
N LEU A 51 -11.98 -7.38 -2.80
CA LEU A 51 -12.70 -6.20 -3.28
C LEU A 51 -13.21 -6.38 -4.71
N LEU A 52 -12.40 -6.93 -5.61
CA LEU A 52 -12.83 -7.26 -6.97
C LEU A 52 -13.94 -8.31 -6.99
N ALA A 53 -13.86 -9.33 -6.14
CA ALA A 53 -14.90 -10.35 -6.01
C ALA A 53 -16.21 -9.75 -5.47
N ASN A 54 -16.15 -8.83 -4.50
CA ASN A 54 -17.33 -8.10 -4.02
C ASN A 54 -17.93 -7.20 -5.12
N LEU A 55 -17.09 -6.54 -5.93
CA LEU A 55 -17.56 -5.75 -7.08
C LEU A 55 -18.31 -6.63 -8.10
N ALA A 56 -17.74 -7.79 -8.45
CA ALA A 56 -18.42 -8.76 -9.33
C ALA A 56 -19.75 -9.25 -8.72
N SER A 57 -19.77 -9.49 -7.40
CA SER A 57 -20.97 -9.86 -6.67
C SER A 57 -22.03 -8.74 -6.68
N ALA A 58 -21.62 -7.48 -6.51
CA ALA A 58 -22.51 -6.33 -6.61
C ALA A 58 -23.15 -6.22 -8.01
N ILE A 59 -22.33 -6.38 -9.07
CA ILE A 59 -22.83 -6.41 -10.45
C ILE A 59 -23.84 -7.55 -10.64
N TYR A 60 -23.53 -8.75 -10.17
CA TYR A 60 -24.43 -9.90 -10.24
C TYR A 60 -25.79 -9.61 -9.60
N TRP A 61 -25.82 -9.06 -8.37
CA TRP A 61 -27.06 -8.76 -7.66
C TRP A 61 -27.83 -7.58 -8.29
N THR A 62 -27.13 -6.60 -8.86
CA THR A 62 -27.74 -5.50 -9.61
C THR A 62 -28.50 -6.01 -10.85
N ILE A 63 -27.87 -6.89 -11.64
CA ILE A 63 -28.52 -7.51 -12.82
C ILE A 63 -29.75 -8.32 -12.41
N ARG A 64 -29.73 -8.93 -11.23
CA ARG A 64 -30.85 -9.71 -10.68
C ARG A 64 -31.91 -8.84 -10.02
N TRP A 65 -31.76 -7.50 -9.98
CA TRP A 65 -32.67 -6.56 -9.35
C TRP A 65 -33.05 -6.96 -7.91
N ARG A 66 -32.04 -7.30 -7.07
CA ARG A 66 -32.21 -7.78 -5.71
C ARG A 66 -31.52 -6.85 -4.70
N CYS A 67 -32.17 -6.62 -3.55
CA CYS A 67 -31.60 -5.81 -2.45
C CYS A 67 -30.30 -6.38 -1.87
N TRP A 68 -29.92 -7.62 -2.17
CA TRP A 68 -28.67 -8.25 -1.74
C TRP A 68 -27.41 -7.53 -2.26
N VAL A 69 -27.56 -6.62 -3.21
CA VAL A 69 -26.47 -5.74 -3.69
C VAL A 69 -25.88 -4.90 -2.58
N PHE A 70 -26.63 -4.55 -1.54
CA PHE A 70 -26.13 -3.75 -0.44
C PHE A 70 -25.06 -4.46 0.39
N ILE A 71 -25.06 -5.79 0.46
CA ILE A 71 -24.06 -6.57 1.20
C ILE A 71 -22.65 -6.34 0.65
N PRO A 72 -22.33 -6.63 -0.62
CA PRO A 72 -21.01 -6.38 -1.16
C PRO A 72 -20.66 -4.88 -1.21
N LEU A 73 -21.63 -3.98 -1.39
CA LEU A 73 -21.36 -2.55 -1.34
C LEU A 73 -20.89 -2.09 0.03
N ILE A 74 -21.53 -2.54 1.12
CA ILE A 74 -21.08 -2.25 2.48
C ILE A 74 -19.64 -2.75 2.69
N ALA A 75 -19.31 -3.95 2.21
CA ALA A 75 -17.96 -4.49 2.30
C ALA A 75 -16.92 -3.66 1.54
N ILE A 76 -17.26 -3.14 0.37
CA ILE A 76 -16.40 -2.26 -0.42
C ILE A 76 -16.21 -0.92 0.31
N PHE A 77 -17.29 -0.28 0.74
CA PHE A 77 -17.21 1.01 1.40
C PHE A 77 -16.52 0.98 2.77
N SER A 78 -16.61 -0.12 3.52
CA SER A 78 -15.87 -0.28 4.78
C SER A 78 -14.34 -0.27 4.58
N ASN A 79 -13.86 -0.57 3.38
CA ASN A 79 -12.45 -0.54 3.01
C ASN A 79 -12.06 0.73 2.22
N TRP A 80 -12.81 1.83 2.36
CA TRP A 80 -12.56 3.07 1.63
C TRP A 80 -11.16 3.64 1.85
N GLY A 81 -10.67 3.59 3.10
CA GLY A 81 -9.32 4.03 3.44
C GLY A 81 -8.25 3.26 2.66
N TYR A 82 -8.36 1.94 2.59
CA TYR A 82 -7.46 1.11 1.79
C TYR A 82 -7.56 1.44 0.30
N MET A 83 -8.78 1.59 -0.22
CA MET A 83 -8.99 1.92 -1.64
C MET A 83 -8.39 3.28 -2.01
N SER A 84 -8.50 4.28 -1.15
CA SER A 84 -7.92 5.60 -1.40
C SER A 84 -6.40 5.60 -1.44
N CYS A 85 -5.74 4.68 -0.72
CA CYS A 85 -4.29 4.51 -0.78
C CYS A 85 -3.82 3.78 -2.05
N VAL A 86 -4.60 2.78 -2.50
CA VAL A 86 -4.24 1.95 -3.67
C VAL A 86 -4.64 2.62 -4.98
N LEU A 87 -5.82 3.23 -5.02
CA LEU A 87 -6.34 3.93 -6.18
C LEU A 87 -5.92 5.40 -6.15
N GLN A 88 -4.64 5.66 -6.37
CA GLN A 88 -4.14 7.01 -6.59
C GLN A 88 -4.60 7.49 -7.98
N SER A 89 -5.82 8.01 -8.04
CA SER A 89 -6.33 8.59 -9.27
C SER A 89 -5.72 9.96 -9.50
N PRO A 90 -5.14 10.23 -10.68
CA PRO A 90 -4.63 11.55 -11.02
C PRO A 90 -5.72 12.64 -11.00
N PHE A 91 -7.00 12.23 -11.04
CA PHE A 91 -8.15 13.17 -10.96
C PHE A 91 -8.50 13.58 -9.53
N PHE A 92 -8.07 12.83 -8.50
CA PHE A 92 -8.35 13.08 -7.10
C PHE A 92 -7.10 13.33 -6.26
N SER A 93 -5.91 13.14 -6.83
CA SER A 93 -4.70 13.60 -6.17
C SER A 93 -4.73 15.12 -6.19
N PRO A 94 -4.64 15.80 -5.04
CA PRO A 94 -4.28 17.20 -5.05
C PRO A 94 -3.01 17.29 -5.88
N ALA A 95 -3.01 18.19 -6.85
CA ALA A 95 -1.87 18.43 -7.72
C ALA A 95 -0.62 18.31 -6.88
N SER A 96 0.27 17.40 -7.29
CA SER A 96 1.53 17.07 -6.62
C SER A 96 2.02 18.32 -5.89
N SER A 97 2.13 18.23 -4.58
CA SER A 97 2.70 19.35 -3.80
C SER A 97 3.89 19.85 -4.61
N PRO A 98 3.92 21.12 -5.02
CA PRO A 98 5.02 21.60 -5.84
C PRO A 98 6.28 21.10 -5.16
N MET A 99 7.18 20.45 -5.90
CA MET A 99 8.48 20.09 -5.36
C MET A 99 9.05 21.41 -4.83
N VAL A 100 8.91 21.60 -3.53
CA VAL A 100 9.52 22.73 -2.87
C VAL A 100 11.00 22.47 -3.05
N LYS A 101 11.63 23.20 -3.97
CA LYS A 101 13.08 23.27 -4.02
C LYS A 101 13.50 23.91 -2.71
N MET A 102 13.75 23.06 -1.71
CA MET A 102 14.28 23.50 -0.44
C MET A 102 15.75 23.88 -0.67
N ASN A 103 15.96 25.08 -1.16
CA ASN A 103 17.28 25.70 -1.27
C ASN A 103 17.46 26.80 -0.22
N VAL A 104 16.67 26.77 0.85
CA VAL A 104 16.75 27.83 1.86
C VAL A 104 16.98 27.19 3.21
N TYR A 105 18.21 27.31 3.72
CA TYR A 105 18.48 27.10 5.13
C TYR A 105 17.60 28.09 5.94
N THR A 106 16.61 27.55 6.61
CA THR A 106 15.73 28.33 7.49
C THR A 106 16.14 28.04 8.93
N PRO A 107 16.71 29.03 9.65
CA PRO A 107 17.11 28.81 11.04
C PRO A 107 15.95 28.30 11.90
N GLY A 108 16.21 27.23 12.67
CA GLY A 108 15.20 26.61 13.53
C GLY A 108 14.29 25.59 12.85
N VAL A 109 14.51 25.25 11.57
CA VAL A 109 13.83 24.16 10.85
C VAL A 109 14.78 23.01 10.65
N LEU A 110 14.35 21.81 11.09
CA LEU A 110 15.09 20.57 10.87
C LEU A 110 14.66 19.96 9.53
N THR A 111 15.62 19.73 8.66
CA THR A 111 15.39 19.11 7.35
C THR A 111 15.71 17.63 7.40
N VAL A 112 14.72 16.80 7.12
CA VAL A 112 14.86 15.34 7.07
C VAL A 112 14.65 14.86 5.65
N ALA A 113 15.61 14.11 5.12
CA ALA A 113 15.49 13.44 3.83
C ALA A 113 15.40 11.93 4.01
N THR A 114 14.52 11.29 3.25
CA THR A 114 14.41 9.83 3.17
C THR A 114 14.56 9.39 1.73
N TYR A 115 15.34 8.32 1.52
CA TYR A 115 15.64 7.82 0.19
C TYR A 115 15.84 6.30 0.20
N ASN A 116 15.16 5.60 -0.69
CA ASN A 116 15.41 4.19 -0.92
C ASN A 116 16.64 4.06 -1.83
N VAL A 117 17.69 3.41 -1.32
CA VAL A 117 18.96 3.27 -2.02
C VAL A 117 19.10 1.95 -2.78
N ASP A 118 18.13 1.01 -2.63
CA ASP A 118 18.11 -0.30 -3.30
C ASP A 118 19.48 -0.99 -3.25
N ALA A 119 20.06 -1.10 -2.06
CA ALA A 119 21.41 -1.62 -1.82
C ALA A 119 22.46 -1.02 -2.80
N PHE A 120 22.31 0.24 -3.16
CA PHE A 120 23.13 0.96 -4.15
C PHE A 120 23.17 0.24 -5.51
N ASN A 121 22.00 -0.28 -5.95
CA ASN A 121 21.82 -1.01 -7.19
C ASN A 121 22.63 -2.32 -7.28
N HIS A 122 22.98 -2.89 -6.12
CA HIS A 122 23.78 -4.12 -6.00
C HIS A 122 25.08 -4.11 -6.82
N GLU A 123 25.61 -2.93 -7.15
CA GLU A 123 26.81 -2.83 -7.97
C GLU A 123 28.09 -2.86 -7.12
N HIS A 124 29.17 -3.39 -7.72
CA HIS A 124 30.48 -3.52 -7.07
C HIS A 124 31.38 -2.29 -7.29
N THR A 125 31.04 -1.40 -8.21
CA THR A 125 31.90 -0.27 -8.60
C THR A 125 31.81 0.94 -7.68
N GLY A 126 30.81 1.00 -6.82
CA GLY A 126 30.48 2.13 -5.97
C GLY A 126 30.04 3.40 -6.74
N TYR A 127 29.71 3.26 -8.02
CA TYR A 127 29.25 4.39 -8.85
C TYR A 127 27.92 4.95 -8.35
N SER A 128 26.93 4.10 -8.13
CA SER A 128 25.62 4.50 -7.62
C SER A 128 25.72 5.13 -6.24
N CYS A 129 26.54 4.57 -5.35
CA CYS A 129 26.77 5.15 -4.04
C CYS A 129 27.36 6.57 -4.14
N LYS A 130 28.41 6.78 -4.93
CA LYS A 130 29.03 8.10 -5.13
C LYS A 130 28.03 9.10 -5.71
N LYS A 131 27.20 8.67 -6.65
CA LYS A 131 26.19 9.53 -7.27
C LYS A 131 25.09 9.91 -6.28
N ILE A 132 24.59 8.95 -5.50
CA ILE A 132 23.60 9.20 -4.44
C ILE A 132 24.19 10.10 -3.35
N ALA A 133 25.42 9.83 -2.91
CA ALA A 133 26.11 10.66 -1.92
C ALA A 133 26.28 12.10 -2.38
N SER A 134 26.70 12.31 -3.64
CA SER A 134 26.78 13.65 -4.22
C SER A 134 25.43 14.37 -4.23
N TYR A 135 24.37 13.67 -4.58
CA TYR A 135 23.01 14.23 -4.56
C TYR A 135 22.57 14.59 -3.14
N MET A 136 22.76 13.69 -2.18
CA MET A 136 22.39 13.90 -0.78
C MET A 136 23.16 15.07 -0.15
N ARG A 137 24.45 15.21 -0.45
CA ARG A 137 25.27 16.34 -0.01
C ARG A 137 24.71 17.68 -0.51
N ASN A 138 24.20 17.71 -1.75
CA ASN A 138 23.58 18.91 -2.31
C ASN A 138 22.22 19.25 -1.69
N LEU A 139 21.54 18.29 -1.06
CA LEU A 139 20.27 18.52 -0.35
C LEU A 139 20.48 19.28 0.96
N GLN A 140 21.68 19.24 1.56
CA GLN A 140 21.98 19.86 2.85
C GLN A 140 20.95 19.51 3.95
N ALA A 141 20.49 18.25 3.96
CA ALA A 141 19.58 17.77 4.99
C ALA A 141 20.32 17.51 6.31
N ASP A 142 19.69 17.85 7.43
CA ASP A 142 20.24 17.62 8.77
C ASP A 142 20.23 16.15 9.16
N ILE A 143 19.23 15.39 8.65
CA ILE A 143 19.07 13.95 8.88
C ILE A 143 18.80 13.25 7.56
N LEU A 144 19.56 12.19 7.28
CA LEU A 144 19.38 11.32 6.14
C LEU A 144 18.92 9.93 6.60
N CYS A 145 17.77 9.48 6.11
CA CYS A 145 17.24 8.14 6.37
C CYS A 145 17.28 7.31 5.10
N PHE A 146 18.12 6.28 5.07
CA PHE A 146 18.20 5.37 3.93
C PHE A 146 17.32 4.13 4.15
N GLN A 147 16.55 3.76 3.14
CA GLN A 147 15.79 2.53 3.08
C GLN A 147 16.52 1.53 2.18
N GLU A 148 16.33 0.24 2.44
CA GLU A 148 17.00 -0.85 1.72
C GLU A 148 18.52 -0.66 1.66
N PHE A 149 19.11 -0.25 2.78
CA PHE A 149 20.53 -0.04 2.91
C PHE A 149 21.25 -1.39 2.93
N GLY A 150 22.07 -1.65 1.91
CA GLY A 150 22.88 -2.84 1.81
C GLY A 150 24.36 -2.51 1.73
N ILE A 151 25.18 -3.41 2.25
CA ILE A 151 26.65 -3.36 2.13
C ILE A 151 27.11 -4.65 1.44
N ASN A 152 28.22 -4.58 0.75
CA ASN A 152 28.91 -5.74 0.20
C ASN A 152 30.38 -5.76 0.65
N ASP A 153 31.08 -6.82 0.34
CA ASP A 153 32.49 -7.01 0.76
C ASP A 153 33.43 -5.97 0.18
N GLU A 154 33.11 -5.40 -0.97
CA GLU A 154 33.92 -4.38 -1.66
C GLU A 154 33.53 -2.96 -1.23
N PHE A 155 32.30 -2.76 -0.77
CA PHE A 155 31.73 -1.47 -0.42
C PHE A 155 31.09 -1.50 0.99
N GLY A 156 31.92 -1.37 2.00
CA GLY A 156 31.52 -1.40 3.41
C GLY A 156 30.97 -0.07 3.92
N ILE A 157 30.49 -0.08 5.15
CA ILE A 157 29.93 1.10 5.84
C ILE A 157 30.91 2.26 5.84
N ASP A 158 32.20 2.04 6.06
CA ASP A 158 33.22 3.07 6.12
C ASP A 158 33.39 3.79 4.79
N SER A 159 33.35 3.04 3.69
CA SER A 159 33.41 3.60 2.33
C SER A 159 32.19 4.46 2.00
N ILE A 160 31.02 4.03 2.45
CA ILE A 160 29.76 4.77 2.26
C ILE A 160 29.76 6.02 3.12
N SER A 161 30.15 5.90 4.39
CA SER A 161 30.25 7.02 5.33
C SER A 161 31.25 8.09 4.88
N ALA A 162 32.36 7.68 4.27
CA ALA A 162 33.34 8.61 3.71
C ALA A 162 32.85 9.32 2.44
N ALA A 163 31.87 8.74 1.74
CA ALA A 163 31.30 9.32 0.52
C ALA A 163 30.14 10.30 0.80
N LEU A 164 29.42 10.14 1.93
CA LEU A 164 28.33 10.99 2.36
C LEU A 164 28.82 12.25 3.06
#